data_74a7cc03aff2523e442d6665d2036b71
#
_entry.id   74a7cc03aff2523e442d6665d2036b71
#
_cell.length_a   1.000
_cell.length_b   1.000
_cell.length_c   1.000
_cell.angle_alpha   90.00
_cell.angle_beta   90.00
_cell.angle_gamma   90.00
#
_symmetry.space_group_name_H-M   'P 1'
#
loop_
_entity.id
_entity.type
_entity.pdbx_description
1 polymer ?
#
loop_
_entity_poly.entity_id
_entity_poly.type
_entity_poly.pdbx_seq_one_letter_code
_entity_poly.pdbx_strand_id
1 'polypeptide(L)'
;IQDSLVGSEMCIRDRRIRMQLLKIASAEASHVCVPLQGSGTFVVEAALGTLIPRDGKALILVNGAYGKRIAKILDYLNREYLVHETAEDTTPVLSRLDSTLAGDSKISHVVVVHCETTSGILNPIGEIADIVARHARSLLIDAMSAFGAIPMEANQIRFDAVMASSNKCLEGIPGMGFALIRKDVLERSQGNAHSLSLDLYEQWKNMEATSQWLSLIHISEP
;
A
#
# COMPACT_ATOMS: atom_id res chain seq x y z
N ILE A 1 23.74 6.24 29.32
CA ILE A 1 22.41 6.63 29.87
C ILE A 1 21.67 7.57 28.89
N GLN A 2 22.39 8.51 28.26
CA GLN A 2 21.80 9.48 27.32
C GLN A 2 21.33 8.80 26.03
N ASP A 3 22.08 7.84 25.50
CA ASP A 3 21.74 7.09 24.27
C ASP A 3 20.45 6.25 24.40
N SER A 4 20.19 5.73 25.61
CA SER A 4 18.97 4.97 25.88
C SER A 4 17.70 5.85 25.92
N LEU A 5 17.83 7.12 26.30
CA LEU A 5 16.71 8.06 26.36
C LEU A 5 16.33 8.59 24.96
N VAL A 6 17.30 8.91 24.12
CA VAL A 6 17.06 9.34 22.73
C VAL A 6 16.42 8.20 21.94
N GLY A 7 16.92 6.98 22.06
CA GLY A 7 16.32 5.80 21.44
C GLY A 7 14.87 5.58 21.90
N SER A 8 14.56 5.76 23.17
CA SER A 8 13.21 5.60 23.71
C SER A 8 12.23 6.67 23.20
N GLU A 9 12.65 7.92 23.07
CA GLU A 9 11.80 9.00 22.52
C GLU A 9 11.50 8.79 21.03
N MET A 10 12.48 8.39 20.22
CA MET A 10 12.26 8.08 18.80
C MET A 10 11.29 6.91 18.62
N CYS A 11 11.44 5.85 19.40
CA CYS A 11 10.53 4.70 19.40
C CYS A 11 9.10 5.10 19.77
N ILE A 12 8.94 5.99 20.76
CA ILE A 12 7.63 6.50 21.17
C ILE A 12 6.99 7.33 20.06
N ARG A 13 7.77 8.20 19.40
CA ARG A 13 7.30 9.04 18.29
C ARG A 13 6.89 8.19 17.09
N ASP A 14 7.71 7.20 16.71
CA ASP A 14 7.40 6.28 15.62
C ASP A 14 6.08 5.53 15.88
N ARG A 15 5.95 4.90 17.04
CA ARG A 15 4.72 4.20 17.42
C ARG A 15 3.51 5.13 17.39
N ARG A 16 3.66 6.37 17.88
CA ARG A 16 2.59 7.37 17.86
C ARG A 16 2.18 7.73 16.44
N ILE A 17 3.13 7.96 15.53
CA ILE A 17 2.86 8.27 14.12
C ILE A 17 2.11 7.10 13.46
N ARG A 18 2.61 5.88 13.60
CA ARG A 18 1.96 4.68 13.05
C ARG A 18 0.52 4.54 13.54
N MET A 19 0.28 4.73 14.82
CA MET A 19 -1.07 4.67 15.40
C MET A 19 -1.97 5.80 14.88
N GLN A 20 -1.46 7.00 14.68
CA GLN A 20 -2.24 8.11 14.11
C GLN A 20 -2.63 7.81 12.64
N LEU A 21 -1.73 7.27 11.85
CA LEU A 21 -2.01 6.88 10.47
C LEU A 21 -3.07 5.78 10.39
N LEU A 22 -3.01 4.78 11.27
CA LEU A 22 -4.05 3.75 11.36
C LEU A 22 -5.42 4.33 11.74
N LYS A 23 -5.46 5.30 12.67
CA LYS A 23 -6.70 5.97 13.08
C LYS A 23 -7.37 6.73 11.96
N ILE A 24 -6.60 7.38 11.06
CA ILE A 24 -7.14 8.08 9.90
C ILE A 24 -7.96 7.13 9.02
N ALA A 25 -7.56 5.85 8.95
CA ALA A 25 -8.24 4.83 8.16
C ALA A 25 -9.16 3.92 8.99
N SER A 26 -9.39 4.20 10.28
CA SER A 26 -10.16 3.32 11.20
C SER A 26 -9.66 1.86 11.14
N ALA A 27 -8.32 1.67 11.07
CA ALA A 27 -7.66 0.41 10.74
C ALA A 27 -6.89 -0.23 11.91
N GLU A 28 -6.96 0.36 13.13
CA GLU A 28 -6.15 -0.04 14.29
C GLU A 28 -6.34 -1.49 14.71
N ALA A 29 -7.54 -2.02 14.52
CA ALA A 29 -7.89 -3.38 14.96
C ALA A 29 -7.37 -4.47 14.02
N SER A 30 -7.11 -4.16 12.75
CA SER A 30 -6.89 -5.15 11.70
C SER A 30 -5.62 -4.96 10.88
N HIS A 31 -5.06 -3.75 10.86
CA HIS A 31 -3.91 -3.41 10.02
C HIS A 31 -2.70 -2.99 10.86
N VAL A 32 -1.55 -3.04 10.24
CA VAL A 32 -0.30 -2.48 10.73
C VAL A 32 0.16 -1.37 9.80
N CYS A 33 0.82 -0.37 10.35
CA CYS A 33 1.45 0.70 9.56
C CYS A 33 2.93 0.40 9.42
N VAL A 34 3.40 0.29 8.19
CA VAL A 34 4.83 0.09 7.85
C VAL A 34 5.32 1.33 7.12
N PRO A 35 6.04 2.23 7.80
CA PRO A 35 6.69 3.36 7.16
C PRO A 35 7.92 2.92 6.38
N LEU A 36 8.22 3.66 5.30
CA LEU A 36 9.37 3.45 4.45
C LEU A 36 9.95 4.80 4.05
N GLN A 37 11.28 4.92 4.10
CA GLN A 37 11.94 6.10 3.54
C GLN A 37 11.92 6.06 2.01
N GLY A 38 11.69 7.21 1.40
CA GLY A 38 11.63 7.35 -0.06
C GLY A 38 10.36 8.05 -0.52
N SER A 39 10.16 8.04 -1.83
CA SER A 39 8.97 8.61 -2.46
C SER A 39 7.77 7.65 -2.39
N GLY A 40 6.58 8.15 -2.75
CA GLY A 40 5.40 7.29 -2.89
C GLY A 40 5.62 6.09 -3.82
N THR A 41 6.41 6.25 -4.90
CA THR A 41 6.76 5.15 -5.81
C THR A 41 7.52 4.03 -5.10
N PHE A 42 8.43 4.36 -4.16
CA PHE A 42 9.14 3.34 -3.35
C PHE A 42 8.16 2.49 -2.54
N VAL A 43 7.15 3.12 -1.95
CA VAL A 43 6.15 2.40 -1.15
C VAL A 43 5.25 1.52 -2.03
N VAL A 44 4.85 2.01 -3.20
CA VAL A 44 4.06 1.21 -4.15
C VAL A 44 4.88 -0.01 -4.60
N GLU A 45 6.14 0.18 -4.98
CA GLU A 45 7.03 -0.91 -5.38
C GLU A 45 7.24 -1.91 -4.24
N ALA A 46 7.50 -1.43 -3.03
CA ALA A 46 7.65 -2.27 -1.84
C ALA A 46 6.37 -3.08 -1.55
N ALA A 47 5.20 -2.46 -1.62
CA ALA A 47 3.93 -3.13 -1.38
C ALA A 47 3.63 -4.19 -2.45
N LEU A 48 3.80 -3.86 -3.73
CA LEU A 48 3.60 -4.82 -4.81
C LEU A 48 4.57 -6.00 -4.72
N GLY A 49 5.86 -5.72 -4.45
CA GLY A 49 6.89 -6.74 -4.34
C GLY A 49 6.73 -7.66 -3.12
N THR A 50 6.23 -7.11 -2.01
CA THR A 50 6.01 -7.87 -0.77
C THR A 50 4.69 -8.63 -0.80
N LEU A 51 3.58 -8.00 -1.21
CA LEU A 51 2.24 -8.55 -1.00
C LEU A 51 1.80 -9.47 -2.13
N ILE A 52 2.24 -9.23 -3.38
CA ILE A 52 1.90 -10.10 -4.50
C ILE A 52 2.92 -11.25 -4.55
N PRO A 53 2.50 -12.52 -4.43
CA PRO A 53 3.40 -13.67 -4.55
C PRO A 53 4.15 -13.69 -5.88
N ARG A 54 5.31 -14.35 -5.91
CA ARG A 54 6.15 -14.41 -7.12
C ARG A 54 5.47 -15.09 -8.30
N ASP A 55 4.60 -16.03 -8.02
CA ASP A 55 3.74 -16.76 -8.96
C ASP A 55 2.30 -16.20 -9.01
N GLY A 56 2.06 -15.10 -8.31
CA GLY A 56 0.76 -14.42 -8.26
C GLY A 56 0.49 -13.60 -9.52
N LYS A 57 -0.80 -13.44 -9.84
CA LYS A 57 -1.27 -12.62 -10.96
C LYS A 57 -2.08 -11.45 -10.44
N ALA A 58 -1.77 -10.25 -10.92
CA ALA A 58 -2.49 -9.02 -10.56
C ALA A 58 -3.43 -8.57 -11.69
N LEU A 59 -4.54 -7.92 -11.33
CA LEU A 59 -5.36 -7.13 -12.23
C LEU A 59 -5.21 -5.66 -11.86
N ILE A 60 -4.75 -4.84 -12.78
CA ILE A 60 -4.54 -3.41 -12.58
C ILE A 60 -5.68 -2.64 -13.24
N LEU A 61 -6.35 -1.79 -12.47
CA LEU A 61 -7.33 -0.85 -12.99
C LEU A 61 -6.62 0.45 -13.34
N VAL A 62 -6.57 0.79 -14.63
CA VAL A 62 -5.77 1.89 -15.17
C VAL A 62 -6.67 2.93 -15.80
N ASN A 63 -6.62 4.15 -15.32
CA ASN A 63 -7.23 5.32 -15.94
C ASN A 63 -6.33 6.56 -15.83
N GLY A 64 -5.00 6.35 -15.84
CA GLY A 64 -4.02 7.43 -15.84
C GLY A 64 -2.59 6.96 -15.66
N ALA A 65 -1.70 7.93 -15.47
CA ALA A 65 -0.26 7.69 -15.46
C ALA A 65 0.23 6.83 -14.29
N TYR A 66 -0.43 6.94 -13.13
CA TYR A 66 -0.03 6.16 -11.95
C TYR A 66 -0.45 4.71 -12.05
N GLY A 67 -1.61 4.42 -12.63
CA GLY A 67 -1.98 3.06 -13.00
C GLY A 67 -1.00 2.42 -13.99
N LYS A 68 -0.55 3.15 -15.01
CA LYS A 68 0.49 2.71 -15.95
C LYS A 68 1.84 2.48 -15.26
N ARG A 69 2.17 3.29 -14.25
CA ARG A 69 3.39 3.11 -13.43
C ARG A 69 3.35 1.82 -12.62
N ILE A 70 2.19 1.46 -12.06
CA ILE A 70 2.00 0.19 -11.35
C ILE A 70 2.29 -0.99 -12.29
N ALA A 71 1.78 -0.97 -13.52
CA ALA A 71 2.09 -1.99 -14.52
C ALA A 71 3.60 -2.10 -14.77
N LYS A 72 4.26 -0.96 -14.99
CA LYS A 72 5.73 -0.92 -15.18
C LYS A 72 6.51 -1.46 -13.97
N ILE A 73 6.07 -1.20 -12.75
CA ILE A 73 6.69 -1.78 -11.55
C ILE A 73 6.55 -3.31 -11.55
N LEU A 74 5.40 -3.84 -11.92
CA LEU A 74 5.18 -5.29 -12.00
C LEU A 74 6.06 -5.96 -13.07
N ASP A 75 6.34 -5.26 -14.20
CA ASP A 75 7.34 -5.72 -15.18
C ASP A 75 8.73 -5.86 -14.54
N TYR A 76 9.19 -4.84 -13.81
CA TYR A 76 10.50 -4.87 -13.11
C TYR A 76 10.54 -5.95 -12.01
N LEU A 77 9.41 -6.21 -11.34
CA LEU A 77 9.28 -7.25 -10.34
C LEU A 77 9.07 -8.64 -10.94
N ASN A 78 8.95 -8.74 -12.28
CA ASN A 78 8.65 -9.98 -12.99
C ASN A 78 7.39 -10.68 -12.43
N ARG A 79 6.29 -9.92 -12.28
CA ARG A 79 4.98 -10.41 -11.85
C ARG A 79 4.01 -10.46 -13.02
N GLU A 80 3.22 -11.53 -13.10
CA GLU A 80 2.14 -11.63 -14.09
C GLU A 80 1.03 -10.63 -13.77
N TYR A 81 0.50 -9.94 -14.79
CA TYR A 81 -0.63 -9.05 -14.60
C TYR A 81 -1.51 -8.92 -15.83
N LEU A 82 -2.73 -8.46 -15.62
CA LEU A 82 -3.66 -7.96 -16.63
C LEU A 82 -3.93 -6.48 -16.39
N VAL A 83 -4.27 -5.76 -17.45
CA VAL A 83 -4.66 -4.36 -17.36
C VAL A 83 -6.10 -4.19 -17.84
N HIS A 84 -6.91 -3.54 -17.01
CA HIS A 84 -8.18 -2.95 -17.44
C HIS A 84 -7.97 -1.45 -17.58
N GLU A 85 -7.74 -1.01 -18.82
CA GLU A 85 -7.55 0.41 -19.13
C GLU A 85 -8.88 1.04 -19.55
N THR A 86 -9.15 2.22 -19.00
CA THR A 86 -10.20 3.16 -19.42
C THR A 86 -9.58 4.50 -19.78
N ALA A 87 -10.35 5.39 -20.40
CA ALA A 87 -9.89 6.75 -20.66
C ALA A 87 -9.57 7.50 -19.35
N GLU A 88 -8.69 8.49 -19.43
CA GLU A 88 -8.21 9.24 -18.23
C GLU A 88 -9.31 10.04 -17.53
N ASP A 89 -10.42 10.30 -18.20
CA ASP A 89 -11.60 10.98 -17.67
C ASP A 89 -12.73 10.02 -17.24
N THR A 90 -12.45 8.71 -17.19
CA THR A 90 -13.45 7.68 -16.95
C THR A 90 -13.02 6.74 -15.82
N THR A 91 -13.96 6.42 -14.92
CA THR A 91 -13.72 5.42 -13.88
C THR A 91 -13.67 4.00 -14.46
N PRO A 92 -13.06 3.03 -13.75
CA PRO A 92 -13.07 1.63 -14.16
C PRO A 92 -14.47 1.06 -14.34
N VAL A 93 -14.65 0.22 -15.37
CA VAL A 93 -15.92 -0.46 -15.65
C VAL A 93 -16.12 -1.63 -14.70
N LEU A 94 -16.99 -1.48 -13.71
CA LEU A 94 -17.19 -2.45 -12.63
C LEU A 94 -17.69 -3.82 -13.11
N SER A 95 -18.57 -3.86 -14.12
CA SER A 95 -19.05 -5.13 -14.70
C SER A 95 -17.93 -5.92 -15.38
N ARG A 96 -16.97 -5.22 -15.99
CA ARG A 96 -15.77 -5.85 -16.57
C ARG A 96 -14.85 -6.40 -15.48
N LEU A 97 -14.68 -5.67 -14.37
CA LEU A 97 -13.94 -6.15 -13.20
C LEU A 97 -14.54 -7.45 -12.69
N ASP A 98 -15.85 -7.45 -12.44
CA ASP A 98 -16.58 -8.62 -11.91
C ASP A 98 -16.45 -9.84 -12.84
N SER A 99 -16.71 -9.68 -14.13
CA SER A 99 -16.63 -10.76 -15.12
C SER A 99 -15.21 -11.32 -15.27
N THR A 100 -14.19 -10.46 -15.21
CA THR A 100 -12.79 -10.90 -15.29
C THR A 100 -12.37 -11.72 -14.09
N LEU A 101 -12.74 -11.27 -12.86
CA LEU A 101 -12.44 -12.03 -11.65
C LEU A 101 -13.19 -13.36 -11.57
N ALA A 102 -14.40 -13.43 -12.15
CA ALA A 102 -15.15 -14.68 -12.29
C ALA A 102 -14.50 -15.64 -13.30
N GLY A 103 -13.94 -15.11 -14.37
CA GLY A 103 -13.35 -15.89 -15.47
C GLY A 103 -11.92 -16.35 -15.26
N ASP A 104 -11.16 -15.68 -14.41
CA ASP A 104 -9.74 -16.00 -14.18
C ASP A 104 -9.43 -16.18 -12.68
N SER A 105 -9.43 -17.43 -12.25
CA SER A 105 -9.12 -17.81 -10.87
C SER A 105 -7.66 -17.58 -10.46
N LYS A 106 -6.75 -17.38 -11.42
CA LYS A 106 -5.33 -17.10 -11.16
C LYS A 106 -5.09 -15.68 -10.66
N ILE A 107 -6.01 -14.74 -10.96
CA ILE A 107 -5.90 -13.38 -10.44
C ILE A 107 -6.05 -13.44 -8.92
N SER A 108 -4.98 -13.13 -8.22
CA SER A 108 -4.93 -13.12 -6.75
C SER A 108 -5.13 -11.72 -6.16
N HIS A 109 -4.74 -10.68 -6.91
CA HIS A 109 -4.74 -9.29 -6.44
C HIS A 109 -5.36 -8.36 -7.46
N VAL A 110 -6.09 -7.35 -6.96
CA VAL A 110 -6.53 -6.19 -7.73
C VAL A 110 -5.77 -4.96 -7.21
N VAL A 111 -5.24 -4.15 -8.12
CA VAL A 111 -4.51 -2.93 -7.78
C VAL A 111 -5.21 -1.75 -8.45
N VAL A 112 -5.46 -0.70 -7.68
CA VAL A 112 -6.16 0.50 -8.16
C VAL A 112 -5.57 1.76 -7.54
N VAL A 113 -5.55 2.86 -8.29
CA VAL A 113 -5.27 4.20 -7.78
C VAL A 113 -6.58 4.80 -7.26
N HIS A 114 -6.60 5.31 -6.04
CA HIS A 114 -7.83 5.90 -5.46
C HIS A 114 -8.21 7.22 -6.16
N CYS A 115 -7.25 8.15 -6.25
CA CYS A 115 -7.41 9.40 -6.98
C CYS A 115 -6.27 9.51 -7.99
N GLU A 116 -6.59 9.41 -9.28
CA GLU A 116 -5.58 9.56 -10.32
C GLU A 116 -5.12 11.02 -10.41
N THR A 117 -3.88 11.27 -10.06
CA THR A 117 -3.34 12.62 -9.90
C THR A 117 -3.33 13.42 -11.20
N THR A 118 -3.15 12.73 -12.33
CA THR A 118 -3.05 13.39 -13.65
C THR A 118 -4.39 13.94 -14.15
N SER A 119 -5.50 13.31 -13.78
CA SER A 119 -6.85 13.70 -14.22
C SER A 119 -7.73 14.21 -13.08
N GLY A 120 -7.39 13.92 -11.82
CA GLY A 120 -8.23 14.23 -10.65
C GLY A 120 -9.41 13.28 -10.48
N ILE A 121 -9.51 12.22 -11.28
CA ILE A 121 -10.61 11.24 -11.19
C ILE A 121 -10.51 10.47 -9.89
N LEU A 122 -11.59 10.47 -9.13
CA LEU A 122 -11.78 9.65 -7.95
C LEU A 122 -12.41 8.32 -8.34
N ASN A 123 -11.68 7.22 -8.14
CA ASN A 123 -12.18 5.89 -8.46
C ASN A 123 -13.12 5.36 -7.37
N PRO A 124 -14.17 4.59 -7.72
CA PRO A 124 -15.20 4.11 -6.79
C PRO A 124 -14.67 2.93 -5.95
N ILE A 125 -13.81 3.24 -4.97
CA ILE A 125 -13.10 2.22 -4.18
C ILE A 125 -14.05 1.31 -3.40
N GLY A 126 -15.16 1.84 -2.89
CA GLY A 126 -16.15 1.01 -2.16
C GLY A 126 -16.72 -0.09 -3.02
N GLU A 127 -17.21 0.24 -4.21
CA GLU A 127 -17.80 -0.72 -5.14
C GLU A 127 -16.74 -1.70 -5.69
N ILE A 128 -15.52 -1.23 -5.92
CA ILE A 128 -14.39 -2.09 -6.31
C ILE A 128 -14.08 -3.08 -5.18
N ALA A 129 -14.01 -2.62 -3.94
CA ALA A 129 -13.75 -3.46 -2.78
C ALA A 129 -14.81 -4.55 -2.59
N ASP A 130 -16.08 -4.22 -2.77
CA ASP A 130 -17.19 -5.17 -2.70
C ASP A 130 -17.08 -6.27 -3.77
N ILE A 131 -16.72 -5.87 -5.01
CA ILE A 131 -16.52 -6.85 -6.09
C ILE A 131 -15.33 -7.75 -5.77
N VAL A 132 -14.18 -7.18 -5.41
CA VAL A 132 -12.97 -7.91 -5.10
C VAL A 132 -13.18 -8.90 -3.94
N ALA A 133 -13.92 -8.45 -2.91
CA ALA A 133 -14.25 -9.28 -1.75
C ALA A 133 -15.16 -10.47 -2.11
N ARG A 134 -16.15 -10.27 -3.00
CA ARG A 134 -17.03 -11.37 -3.48
C ARG A 134 -16.25 -12.50 -4.15
N HIS A 135 -15.18 -12.15 -4.86
CA HIS A 135 -14.30 -13.11 -5.51
C HIS A 135 -13.15 -13.62 -4.63
N ALA A 136 -13.12 -13.25 -3.34
CA ALA A 136 -12.08 -13.61 -2.38
C ALA A 136 -10.66 -13.26 -2.90
N ARG A 137 -10.50 -12.09 -3.52
CA ARG A 137 -9.22 -11.56 -3.98
C ARG A 137 -8.73 -10.47 -3.03
N SER A 138 -7.43 -10.17 -3.11
CA SER A 138 -6.80 -9.09 -2.35
C SER A 138 -6.93 -7.76 -3.09
N LEU A 139 -7.19 -6.67 -2.34
CA LEU A 139 -7.26 -5.30 -2.88
C LEU A 139 -6.11 -4.45 -2.34
N LEU A 140 -5.28 -3.93 -3.25
CA LEU A 140 -4.20 -2.99 -2.96
C LEU A 140 -4.54 -1.63 -3.56
N ILE A 141 -4.48 -0.57 -2.76
CA ILE A 141 -4.93 0.77 -3.13
C ILE A 141 -3.76 1.76 -3.05
N ASP A 142 -3.40 2.36 -4.18
CA ASP A 142 -2.55 3.54 -4.19
C ASP A 142 -3.41 4.77 -3.85
N ALA A 143 -3.27 5.28 -2.65
CA ALA A 143 -4.00 6.44 -2.14
C ALA A 143 -3.11 7.67 -1.96
N MET A 144 -2.03 7.80 -2.73
CA MET A 144 -1.05 8.91 -2.59
C MET A 144 -1.72 10.28 -2.61
N SER A 145 -2.69 10.49 -3.48
CA SER A 145 -3.38 11.78 -3.64
C SER A 145 -4.76 11.83 -2.97
N ALA A 146 -5.09 10.85 -2.13
CA ALA A 146 -6.40 10.76 -1.48
C ALA A 146 -6.32 10.58 0.04
N PHE A 147 -5.31 9.86 0.54
CA PHE A 147 -5.19 9.51 1.95
C PHE A 147 -5.09 10.74 2.84
N GLY A 148 -5.99 10.84 3.80
CA GLY A 148 -6.09 11.98 4.71
C GLY A 148 -7.02 13.10 4.23
N ALA A 149 -7.36 13.14 2.92
CA ALA A 149 -8.32 14.09 2.36
C ALA A 149 -9.68 13.45 2.06
N ILE A 150 -9.65 12.20 1.58
CA ILE A 150 -10.86 11.42 1.28
C ILE A 150 -11.00 10.32 2.32
N PRO A 151 -12.16 10.17 2.96
CA PRO A 151 -12.39 9.10 3.93
C PRO A 151 -12.15 7.72 3.30
N MET A 152 -11.41 6.89 4.02
CA MET A 152 -11.15 5.49 3.65
C MET A 152 -11.08 4.68 4.94
N GLU A 153 -12.20 4.15 5.35
CA GLU A 153 -12.35 3.50 6.65
C GLU A 153 -12.37 1.98 6.50
N ALA A 154 -11.43 1.30 7.12
CA ALA A 154 -11.27 -0.16 7.06
C ALA A 154 -12.46 -0.95 7.64
N ASN A 155 -13.29 -0.30 8.43
CA ASN A 155 -14.55 -0.86 8.94
C ASN A 155 -15.71 -0.81 7.92
N GLN A 156 -15.58 -0.01 6.85
CA GLN A 156 -16.57 0.15 5.78
C GLN A 156 -16.06 -0.41 4.44
N ILE A 157 -14.79 -0.23 4.16
CA ILE A 157 -14.15 -0.63 2.90
C ILE A 157 -13.14 -1.72 3.18
N ARG A 158 -13.36 -2.91 2.62
CA ARG A 158 -12.42 -4.02 2.76
C ARG A 158 -11.26 -3.87 1.79
N PHE A 159 -10.08 -3.57 2.31
CA PHE A 159 -8.82 -3.57 1.56
C PHE A 159 -7.74 -4.37 2.31
N ASP A 160 -6.73 -4.81 1.59
CA ASP A 160 -5.59 -5.53 2.17
C ASP A 160 -4.38 -4.62 2.38
N ALA A 161 -4.21 -3.62 1.51
CA ALA A 161 -3.21 -2.58 1.72
C ALA A 161 -3.61 -1.24 1.10
N VAL A 162 -3.19 -0.17 1.78
CA VAL A 162 -3.26 1.21 1.28
C VAL A 162 -1.85 1.80 1.34
N MET A 163 -1.38 2.36 0.23
CA MET A 163 -0.11 3.05 0.12
C MET A 163 -0.33 4.55 0.07
N ALA A 164 0.45 5.29 0.86
CA ALA A 164 0.40 6.75 0.89
C ALA A 164 1.76 7.36 1.24
N SER A 165 1.87 8.69 1.18
CA SER A 165 3.08 9.43 1.52
C SER A 165 2.77 10.64 2.38
N SER A 166 3.75 11.06 3.18
CA SER A 166 3.61 12.16 4.14
C SER A 166 3.38 13.52 3.49
N ASN A 167 3.96 13.76 2.31
CA ASN A 167 4.03 15.07 1.66
C ASN A 167 2.87 15.38 0.69
N LYS A 168 1.80 14.61 0.72
CA LYS A 168 0.59 14.88 -0.06
C LYS A 168 -0.48 15.46 0.85
N CYS A 169 -1.67 14.89 0.91
CA CYS A 169 -2.78 15.42 1.68
C CYS A 169 -2.54 15.49 3.20
N LEU A 170 -1.51 14.79 3.71
CA LEU A 170 -1.09 14.89 5.11
C LEU A 170 -0.21 16.11 5.39
N GLU A 171 0.24 16.84 4.36
CA GLU A 171 1.02 18.08 4.46
C GLU A 171 2.34 17.94 5.26
N GLY A 172 2.90 16.73 5.30
CA GLY A 172 4.15 16.43 5.98
C GLY A 172 5.38 16.64 5.10
N ILE A 173 6.55 16.36 5.67
CA ILE A 173 7.84 16.49 4.99
C ILE A 173 7.97 15.41 3.91
N PRO A 174 8.49 15.72 2.70
CA PRO A 174 8.77 14.71 1.69
C PRO A 174 9.91 13.78 2.12
N GLY A 175 9.94 12.57 1.56
CA GLY A 175 10.98 11.58 1.84
C GLY A 175 10.51 10.41 2.70
N MET A 176 9.25 10.38 3.09
CA MET A 176 8.64 9.26 3.80
C MET A 176 7.31 8.85 3.15
N GLY A 177 7.16 7.58 2.90
CA GLY A 177 5.88 6.97 2.60
C GLY A 177 5.55 5.87 3.61
N PHE A 178 4.36 5.31 3.52
CA PHE A 178 3.92 4.23 4.40
C PHE A 178 2.87 3.36 3.71
N ALA A 179 2.78 2.13 4.17
CA ALA A 179 1.70 1.22 3.81
C ALA A 179 0.91 0.84 5.07
N LEU A 180 -0.41 0.94 5.01
CA LEU A 180 -1.31 0.32 5.98
C LEU A 180 -1.69 -1.04 5.42
N ILE A 181 -1.30 -2.12 6.09
CA ILE A 181 -1.42 -3.48 5.57
C ILE A 181 -2.18 -4.33 6.58
N ARG A 182 -3.16 -5.09 6.12
CA ARG A 182 -3.86 -6.06 6.95
C ARG A 182 -2.85 -7.06 7.50
N LYS A 183 -2.86 -7.23 8.82
CA LYS A 183 -1.81 -7.98 9.54
C LYS A 183 -1.64 -9.41 9.02
N ASP A 184 -2.75 -10.13 8.84
CA ASP A 184 -2.74 -11.50 8.35
C ASP A 184 -2.23 -11.63 6.90
N VAL A 185 -2.43 -10.60 6.07
CA VAL A 185 -1.89 -10.54 4.70
C VAL A 185 -0.39 -10.33 4.73
N LEU A 186 0.10 -9.41 5.56
CA LEU A 186 1.54 -9.17 5.70
C LEU A 186 2.27 -10.40 6.25
N GLU A 187 1.69 -11.10 7.24
CA GLU A 187 2.26 -12.33 7.80
C GLU A 187 2.42 -13.43 6.73
N ARG A 188 1.47 -13.55 5.80
CA ARG A 188 1.55 -14.54 4.71
C ARG A 188 2.47 -14.13 3.56
N SER A 189 2.95 -12.89 3.53
CA SER A 189 3.78 -12.37 2.43
C SER A 189 5.28 -12.61 2.61
N GLN A 190 5.70 -13.26 3.69
CA GLN A 190 7.10 -13.56 3.96
C GLN A 190 7.78 -14.23 2.77
N GLY A 191 8.95 -13.70 2.37
CA GLY A 191 9.78 -14.27 1.30
C GLY A 191 9.34 -13.91 -0.13
N ASN A 192 8.28 -13.13 -0.32
CA ASN A 192 7.86 -12.68 -1.64
C ASN A 192 8.77 -11.58 -2.21
N ALA A 193 9.27 -10.68 -1.36
CA ALA A 193 10.08 -9.54 -1.78
C ALA A 193 11.41 -9.98 -2.45
N HIS A 194 11.87 -9.18 -3.41
CA HIS A 194 13.15 -9.38 -4.11
C HIS A 194 14.29 -8.53 -3.52
N SER A 195 13.94 -7.55 -2.69
CA SER A 195 14.87 -6.59 -2.11
C SER A 195 14.62 -6.48 -0.61
N LEU A 196 15.67 -6.64 0.19
CA LEU A 196 15.57 -6.47 1.64
C LEU A 196 15.10 -5.07 2.03
N SER A 197 15.59 -4.03 1.34
CA SER A 197 15.26 -2.63 1.64
C SER A 197 13.81 -2.27 1.33
N LEU A 198 13.15 -3.05 0.47
CA LEU A 198 11.76 -2.87 0.06
C LEU A 198 10.86 -4.01 0.58
N ASP A 199 11.34 -4.84 1.49
CA ASP A 199 10.55 -5.89 2.13
C ASP A 199 9.77 -5.32 3.32
N LEU A 200 8.48 -5.10 3.12
CA LEU A 200 7.61 -4.56 4.17
C LEU A 200 7.38 -5.56 5.31
N TYR A 201 7.49 -6.86 5.05
CA TYR A 201 7.39 -7.88 6.10
C TYR A 201 8.61 -7.83 7.03
N GLU A 202 9.83 -7.83 6.46
CA GLU A 202 11.06 -7.74 7.25
C GLU A 202 11.16 -6.38 7.98
N GLN A 203 10.75 -5.28 7.33
CA GLN A 203 10.66 -3.97 7.96
C GLN A 203 9.72 -4.01 9.18
N TRP A 204 8.52 -4.56 9.03
CA TRP A 204 7.56 -4.69 10.12
C TRP A 204 8.10 -5.58 11.25
N LYS A 205 8.66 -6.75 10.94
CA LYS A 205 9.24 -7.66 11.93
C LYS A 205 10.35 -6.99 12.74
N ASN A 206 11.25 -6.26 12.07
CA ASN A 206 12.31 -5.52 12.75
C ASN A 206 11.74 -4.45 13.67
N MET A 207 10.73 -3.69 13.22
CA MET A 207 10.08 -2.66 14.01
C MET A 207 9.38 -3.22 15.26
N GLU A 208 8.72 -4.38 15.14
CA GLU A 208 8.09 -5.04 16.30
C GLU A 208 9.12 -5.57 17.30
N ALA A 209 10.26 -6.08 16.82
CA ALA A 209 11.29 -6.66 17.66
C ALA A 209 12.17 -5.60 18.35
N THR A 210 12.52 -4.52 17.62
CA THR A 210 13.54 -3.56 18.06
C THR A 210 13.01 -2.15 18.25
N SER A 211 11.78 -1.88 17.80
CA SER A 211 11.20 -0.54 17.66
C SER A 211 12.01 0.38 16.72
N GLN A 212 12.82 -0.18 15.82
CA GLN A 212 13.65 0.54 14.85
C GLN A 212 13.31 0.13 13.43
N TRP A 213 13.50 1.04 12.48
CA TRP A 213 13.35 0.72 11.07
C TRP A 213 14.55 -0.05 10.56
N LEU A 214 14.33 -1.00 9.65
CA LEU A 214 15.38 -1.87 9.12
C LEU A 214 16.54 -1.09 8.47
N SER A 215 16.26 0.04 7.84
CA SER A 215 17.24 0.84 7.10
C SER A 215 17.65 2.17 7.75
N LEU A 216 17.16 2.48 8.97
CA LEU A 216 17.40 3.73 9.67
C LEU A 216 18.18 3.57 10.97
N ILE A 217 18.93 2.48 11.10
CA ILE A 217 19.60 2.13 12.36
C ILE A 217 20.58 3.18 12.85
N HIS A 218 21.12 4.04 11.98
CA HIS A 218 22.19 4.98 12.33
C HIS A 218 22.09 6.35 11.65
N ILE A 219 20.91 6.92 11.48
CA ILE A 219 20.79 8.36 11.34
C ILE A 219 20.58 8.96 12.74
N SER A 220 21.36 8.55 13.66
CA SER A 220 21.58 9.27 14.88
C SER A 220 22.98 9.80 14.75
N GLU A 221 23.07 11.02 14.69
CA GLU A 221 24.04 11.87 15.34
C GLU A 221 24.29 13.11 14.49
N PRO A 222 23.91 14.29 14.91
CA PRO A 222 24.77 15.44 14.69
C PRO A 222 25.95 15.36 15.66
#